data_d776c573ea69be9122209db0fd66b160
#
_entry.id   d776c573ea69be9122209db0fd66b160
#
_cell.length_a   1.000
_cell.length_b   1.000
_cell.length_c   1.000
_cell.angle_alpha   90.00
_cell.angle_beta   90.00
_cell.angle_gamma   90.00
#
_symmetry.space_group_name_H-M   'P 1'
#
loop_
_entity.id
_entity.type
_entity.pdbx_description
1 polymer ?
#
loop_
_entity_poly.entity_id
_entity_poly.type
_entity_poly.pdbx_seq_one_letter_code
_entity_poly.pdbx_strand_id
1 'polypeptide(L)'
;GHDKKNLWRQTVIKGTISNNAKVASYKDVDVELSFYSKTGALLEKDHEVIYETIAPGSKADFKTRYFAPKGTDSVALRIVAAKTE
;
A
#
# COMPACT_ATOMS: atom_id res chain seq x y z
N GLY A 1 -24.61 16.09 0.66
CA GLY A 1 -23.65 15.96 1.24
C GLY A 1 -22.22 15.80 0.78
N HIS A 2 -21.40 16.55 1.41
CA HIS A 2 -19.98 16.52 1.09
C HIS A 2 -19.35 15.18 1.48
N ASP A 3 -19.87 14.56 2.51
CA ASP A 3 -19.39 13.29 2.99
C ASP A 3 -19.53 12.18 1.95
N LYS A 4 -20.61 12.21 1.21
CA LYS A 4 -20.82 11.25 0.13
C LYS A 4 -19.77 11.40 -0.96
N LYS A 5 -19.36 12.62 -1.26
CA LYS A 5 -18.31 12.87 -2.24
C LYS A 5 -16.98 12.30 -1.75
N ASN A 6 -16.68 12.42 -0.47
CA ASN A 6 -15.45 11.87 0.09
C ASN A 6 -15.43 10.36 0.00
N LEU A 7 -16.53 9.70 0.28
CA LEU A 7 -16.65 8.26 0.14
C LEU A 7 -16.41 7.81 -1.31
N TRP A 8 -16.87 8.59 -2.26
CA TRP A 8 -16.73 8.26 -3.67
C TRP A 8 -15.31 8.52 -4.19
N ARG A 9 -14.52 9.29 -3.45
CA ARG A 9 -13.13 9.60 -3.80
C ARG A 9 -12.14 8.65 -3.16
N GLN A 10 -12.64 7.62 -2.52
CA GLN A 10 -11.77 6.63 -1.92
C GLN A 10 -10.97 5.92 -3.02
N THR A 11 -9.66 5.98 -2.90
CA THR A 11 -8.76 5.35 -3.87
C THR A 11 -8.57 3.89 -3.51
N VAL A 12 -8.72 3.03 -4.50
CA VAL A 12 -8.40 1.61 -4.33
C VAL A 12 -6.96 1.41 -4.74
N ILE A 13 -6.15 0.94 -3.82
CA ILE A 13 -4.73 0.69 -4.04
C ILE A 13 -4.52 -0.81 -4.08
N LYS A 14 -3.99 -1.30 -5.20
CA LYS A 14 -3.70 -2.71 -5.41
C LYS A 14 -2.21 -2.89 -5.57
N GLY A 15 -1.69 -3.99 -5.06
CA GLY A 15 -0.29 -4.30 -5.22
C GLY A 15 -0.05 -5.79 -5.04
N THR A 16 1.17 -6.20 -5.36
CA THR A 16 1.61 -7.57 -5.20
C THR A 16 2.90 -7.57 -4.39
N ILE A 17 2.94 -8.41 -3.37
CA ILE A 17 4.13 -8.58 -2.53
C ILE A 17 4.73 -9.94 -2.86
N SER A 18 6.00 -9.95 -3.25
CA SER A 18 6.72 -11.19 -3.54
C SER A 18 7.68 -11.50 -2.41
N ASN A 19 7.68 -12.74 -1.95
CA ASN A 19 8.66 -13.22 -0.98
C ASN A 19 9.71 -14.03 -1.71
N ASN A 20 10.88 -13.46 -1.89
CA ASN A 20 11.99 -14.12 -2.59
C ASN A 20 12.90 -14.91 -1.64
N ALA A 21 12.56 -14.99 -0.36
CA ALA A 21 13.32 -15.79 0.59
C ALA A 21 13.16 -17.27 0.29
N LYS A 22 14.12 -18.06 0.71
CA LYS A 22 14.11 -19.52 0.47
C LYS A 22 13.42 -20.30 1.59
N VAL A 23 13.47 -19.79 2.80
CA VAL A 23 12.95 -20.51 3.97
C VAL A 23 12.05 -19.67 4.87
N ALA A 24 12.19 -18.36 4.86
CA ALA A 24 11.44 -17.49 5.76
C ALA A 24 10.11 -17.07 5.17
N SER A 25 9.04 -17.15 5.97
CA SER A 25 7.75 -16.55 5.62
C SER A 25 7.70 -15.13 6.13
N TYR A 26 7.08 -14.23 5.37
CA TYR A 26 6.86 -12.85 5.79
C TYR A 26 5.44 -12.66 6.28
N LYS A 27 5.27 -11.85 7.30
CA LYS A 27 3.96 -11.45 7.79
C LYS A 27 4.00 -10.02 8.28
N ASP A 28 2.82 -9.45 8.49
CA ASP A 28 2.68 -8.07 8.96
C ASP A 28 3.55 -7.12 8.13
N VAL A 29 3.36 -7.16 6.82
CA VAL A 29 4.17 -6.36 5.90
C VAL A 29 3.73 -4.92 5.95
N ASP A 30 4.67 -4.03 6.29
CA ASP A 30 4.43 -2.59 6.36
C ASP A 30 4.74 -1.98 5.00
N VAL A 31 3.71 -1.44 4.37
CA VAL A 31 3.81 -0.79 3.06
C VAL A 31 3.68 0.71 3.24
N GLU A 32 4.66 1.45 2.75
CA GLU A 32 4.62 2.91 2.72
C GLU A 32 3.91 3.37 1.46
N LEU A 33 2.94 4.25 1.64
CA LEU A 33 2.19 4.89 0.56
C LEU A 33 2.70 6.31 0.40
N SER A 34 3.08 6.68 -0.81
CA SER A 34 3.51 8.05 -1.12
C SER A 34 2.59 8.61 -2.19
N PHE A 35 1.98 9.74 -1.90
CA PHE A 35 1.01 10.38 -2.78
C PHE A 35 1.63 11.57 -3.46
N TYR A 36 1.57 11.60 -4.79
CA TYR A 36 2.21 12.63 -5.61
C TYR A 36 1.20 13.40 -6.44
N SER A 37 1.45 14.68 -6.59
CA SER A 37 0.66 15.53 -7.48
C SER A 37 1.05 15.30 -8.94
N LYS A 38 0.31 15.92 -9.84
CA LYS A 38 0.56 15.87 -11.27
C LYS A 38 1.95 16.39 -11.64
N THR A 39 2.48 17.29 -10.85
CA THR A 39 3.82 17.85 -11.08
C THR A 39 4.93 17.04 -10.42
N GLY A 40 4.58 15.95 -9.76
CA GLY A 40 5.55 15.10 -9.08
C GLY A 40 5.88 15.51 -7.65
N ALA A 41 5.16 16.48 -7.11
CA ALA A 41 5.38 16.91 -5.73
C ALA A 41 4.78 15.90 -4.76
N LEU A 42 5.52 15.59 -3.70
CA LEU A 42 5.04 14.69 -2.65
C LEU A 42 4.01 15.44 -1.80
N LEU A 43 2.80 14.91 -1.74
CA LEU A 43 1.70 15.50 -0.99
C LEU A 43 1.60 14.92 0.41
N GLU A 44 1.76 13.61 0.53
CA GLU A 44 1.56 12.92 1.80
C GLU A 44 2.25 11.55 1.76
N LYS A 45 2.66 11.08 2.92
CA LYS A 45 3.10 9.69 3.11
C LYS A 45 2.28 9.07 4.20
N ASP A 46 1.97 7.79 4.05
CA ASP A 46 1.27 7.02 5.06
C ASP A 46 1.72 5.57 5.01
N HIS A 47 1.25 4.76 5.93
CA HIS A 47 1.60 3.36 6.03
C HIS A 47 0.35 2.50 6.14
N GLU A 48 0.44 1.32 5.56
CA GLU A 48 -0.60 0.30 5.67
C GLU A 48 0.06 -1.01 6.00
N VAL A 49 -0.47 -1.73 6.98
CA VAL A 49 0.07 -3.04 7.35
C VAL A 49 -0.79 -4.12 6.73
N ILE A 50 -0.17 -5.02 5.99
CA ILE A 50 -0.84 -6.15 5.36
C ILE A 50 -0.66 -7.37 6.26
N TYR A 51 -1.76 -7.81 6.87
CA TYR A 51 -1.75 -8.91 7.86
C TYR A 51 -1.91 -10.27 7.19
N GLU A 52 -1.08 -10.55 6.21
CA GLU A 52 -1.09 -11.83 5.54
C GLU A 52 0.27 -12.49 5.67
N THR A 53 0.29 -13.81 5.68
CA THR A 53 1.52 -14.57 5.68
C THR A 53 1.87 -14.95 4.25
N ILE A 54 3.07 -14.61 3.82
CA ILE A 54 3.56 -14.89 2.47
C ILE A 54 4.66 -15.93 2.57
N ALA A 55 4.38 -17.12 2.10
CA ALA A 55 5.33 -18.23 2.15
C ALA A 55 6.55 -17.97 1.27
N PRO A 56 7.68 -18.61 1.55
CA PRO A 56 8.88 -18.48 0.71
C PRO A 56 8.57 -18.79 -0.75
N GLY A 57 9.06 -17.94 -1.64
CA GLY A 57 8.85 -18.12 -3.08
C GLY A 57 7.47 -17.79 -3.59
N SER A 58 6.57 -17.32 -2.72
CA SER A 58 5.19 -17.02 -3.06
C SER A 58 4.95 -15.54 -3.24
N LYS A 59 3.79 -15.21 -3.78
CA LYS A 59 3.30 -13.84 -3.94
C LYS A 59 1.96 -13.71 -3.24
N ALA A 60 1.67 -12.52 -2.77
CA ALA A 60 0.35 -12.19 -2.24
C ALA A 60 -0.12 -10.89 -2.87
N ASP A 61 -1.34 -10.91 -3.40
CA ASP A 61 -1.97 -9.69 -3.88
C ASP A 61 -2.68 -9.03 -2.72
N PHE A 62 -2.58 -7.73 -2.63
CA PHE A 62 -3.31 -6.99 -1.63
C PHE A 62 -4.10 -5.86 -2.27
N LYS A 63 -5.13 -5.45 -1.57
CA LYS A 63 -6.00 -4.38 -1.99
C LYS A 63 -6.41 -3.59 -0.76
N THR A 64 -6.18 -2.30 -0.78
CA THR A 64 -6.60 -1.44 0.31
C THR A 64 -7.30 -0.21 -0.26
N ARG A 65 -8.13 0.42 0.57
CA ARG A 65 -8.83 1.64 0.21
C ARG A 65 -8.30 2.77 1.08
N TYR A 66 -8.07 3.90 0.45
CA TYR A 66 -7.48 5.02 1.14
C TYR A 66 -8.04 6.33 0.60
N PHE A 67 -8.22 7.30 1.51
CA PHE A 67 -8.61 8.64 1.10
C PHE A 67 -7.36 9.41 0.73
N ALA A 68 -7.05 9.42 -0.57
CA ALA A 68 -5.89 10.16 -1.06
C ALA A 68 -6.06 11.65 -0.86
N PRO A 69 -4.98 12.40 -0.57
CA PRO A 69 -5.05 13.84 -0.47
C PRO A 69 -5.56 14.47 -1.76
N LYS A 70 -6.20 15.61 -1.63
CA LYS A 70 -6.67 16.36 -2.78
C LYS A 70 -5.49 16.72 -3.68
N GLY A 71 -5.66 16.50 -4.97
CA GLY A 71 -4.60 16.77 -5.95
C GLY A 71 -3.69 15.60 -6.24
N THR A 72 -3.96 14.43 -5.66
CA THR A 72 -3.18 13.23 -5.92
C THR A 72 -3.37 12.77 -7.36
N ASP A 73 -2.27 12.58 -8.07
CA ASP A 73 -2.25 12.05 -9.44
C ASP A 73 -1.73 10.62 -9.46
N SER A 74 -0.73 10.31 -8.63
CA SER A 74 -0.14 8.99 -8.57
C SER A 74 0.19 8.59 -7.15
N VAL A 75 0.30 7.28 -6.94
CA VAL A 75 0.64 6.69 -5.64
C VAL A 75 1.76 5.70 -5.84
N ALA A 76 2.82 5.84 -5.06
CA ALA A 76 3.92 4.89 -5.05
C ALA A 76 3.84 4.02 -3.80
N LEU A 77 4.19 2.75 -3.95
CA LEU A 77 4.17 1.78 -2.86
C LEU A 77 5.58 1.28 -2.62
N ARG A 78 5.95 1.16 -1.36
CA ARG A 78 7.25 0.61 -0.98
C ARG A 78 7.11 -0.22 0.28
N ILE A 79 7.71 -1.41 0.28
CA ILE A 79 7.79 -2.21 1.49
C ILE A 79 8.92 -1.67 2.34
N VAL A 80 8.60 -1.28 3.58
CA VAL A 80 9.61 -0.72 4.50
C VAL A 80 9.98 -1.68 5.61
N ALA A 81 9.13 -2.64 5.91
CA ALA A 81 9.39 -3.63 6.95
C ALA A 81 8.50 -4.85 6.76
N ALA A 82 8.94 -5.98 7.25
CA ALA A 82 8.13 -7.19 7.32
C ALA A 82 8.68 -8.05 8.45
N LYS A 83 7.79 -8.73 9.15
CA LYS A 83 8.20 -9.69 10.17
C LYS A 83 8.43 -11.03 9.51
N THR A 84 9.39 -11.78 10.01
CA THR A 84 9.66 -13.15 9.54
C THR A 84 9.22 -14.16 10.58
N GLU A 85 8.75 -15.28 10.11
CA GLU A 85 8.41 -16.41 10.97
C GLU A 85 9.50 -17.45 10.95
#